data_fc71f4a29cd2ea1d192ed4c053c8edb1
#
_entry.id   fc71f4a29cd2ea1d192ed4c053c8edb1
#
_cell.length_a   1.000
_cell.length_b   1.000
_cell.length_c   1.000
_cell.angle_alpha   90.00
_cell.angle_beta   90.00
_cell.angle_gamma   90.00
#
_symmetry.space_group_name_H-M   'P 1'
#
loop_
_entity.id
_entity.type
_entity.pdbx_description
1 polymer ?
#
loop_
_entity_poly.entity_id
_entity_poly.type
_entity_poly.pdbx_seq_one_letter_code
_entity_poly.pdbx_strand_id
1 'polypeptide(L)'
;PAEQMLRDMRINRIFEGSTEIMHLLIAREAVDQHLAVAGDIIEGEGVDLKDKAKAALGAGAFYARWLPQLAVGEGRRPGAFAEFGRLAPHARYAERASRKLARSTFYAMTRWQARLEHKQAVLGRIVDIGAELFAISAAVVYAQTIASEQPARAGSAFDLADLFCKQARSRADDLFSELFSNEDDANYKLAQQVLEGRHAWLEEGIVDPAELGPGGGGPQVAGQPEDGAAAAEANGG
;
A
#
# COMPACT_ATOMS: atom_id res chain seq x y z
N PRO A 1 -10.58 24.28 2.68
CA PRO A 1 -10.94 22.96 2.08
C PRO A 1 -9.84 21.92 2.26
N ALA A 2 -8.56 22.23 1.93
CA ALA A 2 -7.47 21.22 1.97
C ALA A 2 -7.19 20.67 3.38
N GLU A 3 -7.24 21.53 4.41
CA GLU A 3 -7.07 21.15 5.80
C GLU A 3 -8.20 20.22 6.28
N GLN A 4 -9.45 20.54 5.92
CA GLN A 4 -10.59 19.69 6.22
C GLN A 4 -10.48 18.34 5.51
N MET A 5 -10.12 18.32 4.23
CA MET A 5 -9.89 17.08 3.48
C MET A 5 -8.79 16.23 4.13
N LEU A 6 -7.71 16.83 4.62
CA LEU A 6 -6.66 16.10 5.32
C LEU A 6 -7.16 15.43 6.59
N ARG A 7 -7.97 16.13 7.39
CA ARG A 7 -8.58 15.57 8.61
C ARG A 7 -9.52 14.41 8.29
N ASP A 8 -10.40 14.60 7.30
CA ASP A 8 -11.38 13.61 6.90
C ASP A 8 -10.70 12.35 6.35
N MET A 9 -9.59 12.52 5.59
CA MET A 9 -8.84 11.39 5.04
C MET A 9 -8.01 10.63 6.10
N ARG A 10 -7.63 11.27 7.20
CA ARG A 10 -6.85 10.59 8.25
C ARG A 10 -7.65 9.51 8.96
N ILE A 11 -8.93 9.73 9.20
CA ILE A 11 -9.79 8.77 9.88
C ILE A 11 -10.00 7.49 9.05
N ASN A 12 -10.02 7.61 7.71
CA ASN A 12 -10.17 6.48 6.81
C ASN A 12 -9.05 5.44 6.92
N ARG A 13 -7.90 5.80 7.52
CA ARG A 13 -6.79 4.87 7.75
C ARG A 13 -7.00 3.97 8.98
N ILE A 14 -7.97 4.29 9.81
CA ILE A 14 -8.22 3.64 11.10
C ILE A 14 -9.61 3.04 11.13
N PHE A 15 -10.60 3.77 10.59
CA PHE A 15 -12.02 3.48 10.69
C PHE A 15 -12.51 2.65 9.49
N GLU A 16 -13.50 1.76 9.70
CA GLU A 16 -14.11 0.91 8.66
C GLU A 16 -13.12 0.00 7.89
N GLY A 17 -12.05 -0.38 8.56
CA GLY A 17 -10.96 -1.19 8.03
C GLY A 17 -9.66 -0.40 7.98
N SER A 18 -8.70 -0.78 8.84
CA SER A 18 -7.39 -0.15 8.80
C SER A 18 -6.73 -0.32 7.43
N THR A 19 -5.78 0.54 7.11
CA THR A 19 -5.05 0.48 5.84
C THR A 19 -4.50 -0.93 5.58
N GLU A 20 -3.97 -1.59 6.60
CA GLU A 20 -3.40 -2.93 6.52
C GLU A 20 -4.45 -3.99 6.14
N ILE A 21 -5.64 -3.92 6.74
CA ILE A 21 -6.74 -4.83 6.43
C ILE A 21 -7.27 -4.59 5.01
N MET A 22 -7.39 -3.33 4.60
CA MET A 22 -7.80 -2.98 3.24
C MET A 22 -6.79 -3.45 2.19
N HIS A 23 -5.50 -3.38 2.49
CA HIS A 23 -4.45 -3.96 1.62
C HIS A 23 -4.65 -5.46 1.42
N LEU A 24 -4.93 -6.23 2.48
CA LEU A 24 -5.17 -7.67 2.38
C LEU A 24 -6.43 -7.97 1.58
N LEU A 25 -7.51 -7.21 1.78
CA LEU A 25 -8.75 -7.36 1.02
C LEU A 25 -8.52 -7.12 -0.48
N ILE A 26 -7.90 -6.00 -0.84
CA ILE A 26 -7.62 -5.65 -2.24
C ILE A 26 -6.66 -6.66 -2.89
N ALA A 27 -5.64 -7.10 -2.14
CA ALA A 27 -4.71 -8.11 -2.62
C ALA A 27 -5.41 -9.45 -2.90
N ARG A 28 -6.34 -9.86 -2.04
CA ARG A 28 -7.16 -11.06 -2.24
C ARG A 28 -7.97 -10.94 -3.53
N GLU A 29 -8.70 -9.86 -3.72
CA GLU A 29 -9.48 -9.61 -4.94
C GLU A 29 -8.58 -9.62 -6.19
N ALA A 30 -7.37 -9.08 -6.10
CA ALA A 30 -6.43 -9.08 -7.22
C ALA A 30 -5.94 -10.48 -7.62
N VAL A 31 -5.86 -11.43 -6.69
CA VAL A 31 -5.44 -12.81 -6.96
C VAL A 31 -6.61 -13.76 -7.25
N ASP A 32 -7.83 -13.39 -6.90
CA ASP A 32 -9.03 -14.25 -7.00
C ASP A 32 -9.25 -14.76 -8.43
N GLN A 33 -9.04 -13.94 -9.45
CA GLN A 33 -9.15 -14.38 -10.84
C GLN A 33 -8.15 -15.49 -11.21
N HIS A 34 -6.97 -15.44 -10.63
CA HIS A 34 -5.95 -16.48 -10.83
C HIS A 34 -6.27 -17.73 -10.02
N LEU A 35 -6.82 -17.57 -8.82
CA LEU A 35 -7.29 -18.69 -8.01
C LEU A 35 -8.45 -19.42 -8.69
N ALA A 36 -9.39 -18.71 -9.30
CA ALA A 36 -10.48 -19.30 -10.08
C ALA A 36 -9.99 -20.15 -11.27
N VAL A 37 -8.82 -19.82 -11.84
CA VAL A 37 -8.24 -20.56 -12.98
C VAL A 37 -7.32 -21.69 -12.54
N ALA A 38 -6.61 -21.54 -11.45
CA ALA A 38 -5.53 -22.43 -11.01
C ALA A 38 -5.78 -23.05 -9.61
N GLY A 39 -6.84 -22.68 -8.91
CA GLY A 39 -7.13 -23.12 -7.54
C GLY A 39 -7.19 -24.64 -7.39
N ASP A 40 -7.88 -25.33 -8.28
CA ASP A 40 -7.99 -26.79 -8.28
C ASP A 40 -6.63 -27.50 -8.42
N ILE A 41 -5.63 -26.80 -8.98
CA ILE A 41 -4.25 -27.32 -9.10
C ILE A 41 -3.47 -27.09 -7.81
N ILE A 42 -3.73 -25.95 -7.15
CA ILE A 42 -2.96 -25.48 -5.97
C ILE A 42 -3.53 -26.09 -4.69
N GLU A 43 -4.85 -26.15 -4.54
CA GLU A 43 -5.55 -26.56 -3.32
C GLU A 43 -6.12 -27.98 -3.36
N GLY A 44 -6.03 -28.67 -4.48
CA GLY A 44 -6.70 -29.93 -4.76
C GLY A 44 -6.15 -31.14 -3.96
N GLU A 45 -6.16 -31.09 -2.63
CA GLU A 45 -6.05 -32.31 -1.81
C GLU A 45 -7.32 -33.15 -1.98
N GLY A 46 -7.19 -34.30 -2.62
CA GLY A 46 -8.31 -35.24 -2.84
C GLY A 46 -8.97 -35.21 -4.21
N VAL A 47 -8.55 -34.37 -5.13
CA VAL A 47 -9.05 -34.34 -6.53
C VAL A 47 -8.42 -35.44 -7.36
N ASP A 48 -9.25 -36.15 -8.16
CA ASP A 48 -8.77 -37.23 -9.04
C ASP A 48 -7.71 -36.71 -10.03
N LEU A 49 -6.74 -37.56 -10.35
CA LEU A 49 -5.62 -37.26 -11.26
C LEU A 49 -6.10 -36.75 -12.63
N LYS A 50 -7.26 -37.26 -13.10
CA LYS A 50 -7.87 -36.80 -14.36
C LYS A 50 -8.40 -35.40 -14.31
N ASP A 51 -9.00 -35.00 -13.19
CA ASP A 51 -9.55 -33.66 -12.99
C ASP A 51 -8.40 -32.66 -12.80
N LYS A 52 -7.34 -33.03 -12.08
CA LYS A 52 -6.10 -32.22 -11.99
C LYS A 52 -5.45 -32.05 -13.38
N ALA A 53 -5.39 -33.08 -14.21
CA ALA A 53 -4.85 -32.96 -15.55
C ALA A 53 -5.70 -32.04 -16.45
N LYS A 54 -7.03 -32.10 -16.33
CA LYS A 54 -7.96 -31.24 -17.06
C LYS A 54 -7.84 -29.78 -16.60
N ALA A 55 -7.76 -29.53 -15.28
CA ALA A 55 -7.55 -28.22 -14.71
C ALA A 55 -6.20 -27.64 -15.15
N ALA A 56 -5.13 -28.44 -15.16
CA ALA A 56 -3.81 -28.03 -15.62
C ALA A 56 -3.79 -27.66 -17.10
N LEU A 57 -4.51 -28.39 -17.96
CA LEU A 57 -4.66 -28.06 -19.39
C LEU A 57 -5.44 -26.73 -19.56
N GLY A 58 -6.52 -26.53 -18.81
CA GLY A 58 -7.32 -25.31 -18.84
C GLY A 58 -6.52 -24.08 -18.39
N ALA A 59 -5.83 -24.18 -17.25
CA ALA A 59 -4.94 -23.15 -16.74
C ALA A 59 -3.77 -22.87 -17.70
N GLY A 60 -3.17 -23.93 -18.26
CA GLY A 60 -2.11 -23.80 -19.27
C GLY A 60 -2.57 -23.03 -20.50
N ALA A 61 -3.75 -23.33 -21.03
CA ALA A 61 -4.35 -22.62 -22.17
C ALA A 61 -4.65 -21.15 -21.83
N PHE A 62 -5.16 -20.89 -20.63
CA PHE A 62 -5.40 -19.52 -20.16
C PHE A 62 -4.10 -18.73 -20.09
N TYR A 63 -3.08 -19.24 -19.40
CA TYR A 63 -1.81 -18.52 -19.22
C TYR A 63 -1.01 -18.42 -20.52
N ALA A 64 -1.06 -19.41 -21.40
CA ALA A 64 -0.44 -19.33 -22.72
C ALA A 64 -1.01 -18.18 -23.57
N ARG A 65 -2.30 -17.85 -23.39
CA ARG A 65 -2.95 -16.73 -24.07
C ARG A 65 -2.74 -15.41 -23.33
N TRP A 66 -2.75 -15.44 -22.00
CA TRP A 66 -2.70 -14.24 -21.15
C TRP A 66 -1.28 -13.65 -21.03
N LEU A 67 -0.25 -14.46 -20.78
CA LEU A 67 1.13 -14.00 -20.59
C LEU A 67 1.69 -13.18 -21.77
N PRO A 68 1.49 -13.57 -23.05
CA PRO A 68 1.96 -12.74 -24.16
C PRO A 68 1.30 -11.36 -24.21
N GLN A 69 0.04 -11.23 -23.77
CA GLN A 69 -0.65 -9.94 -23.73
C GLN A 69 0.01 -8.96 -22.74
N LEU A 70 0.67 -9.46 -21.70
CA LEU A 70 1.41 -8.62 -20.75
C LEU A 70 2.72 -8.07 -21.34
N ALA A 71 3.22 -8.66 -22.41
CA ALA A 71 4.43 -8.20 -23.11
C ALA A 71 4.12 -7.12 -24.16
N VAL A 72 2.89 -7.09 -24.69
CA VAL A 72 2.48 -6.21 -25.80
C VAL A 72 1.37 -5.29 -25.30
N GLY A 73 1.66 -3.99 -25.14
CA GLY A 73 0.69 -3.02 -24.67
C GLY A 73 0.77 -1.69 -25.40
N GLU A 74 -0.32 -0.93 -25.36
CA GLU A 74 -0.40 0.39 -26.00
C GLU A 74 0.63 1.37 -25.45
N GLY A 75 0.92 1.32 -24.16
CA GLY A 75 1.89 2.19 -23.50
C GLY A 75 3.33 2.07 -24.02
N ARG A 76 3.63 1.08 -24.88
CA ARG A 76 4.91 0.94 -25.58
C ARG A 76 4.96 1.73 -26.86
N ARG A 77 3.81 2.15 -27.41
CA ARG A 77 3.74 2.94 -28.64
C ARG A 77 4.00 4.41 -28.34
N PRO A 78 4.95 5.09 -28.97
CA PRO A 78 5.26 6.50 -28.67
C PRO A 78 4.05 7.44 -28.84
N GLY A 79 3.15 7.14 -29.79
CA GLY A 79 1.95 7.93 -30.07
C GLY A 79 0.73 7.56 -29.22
N ALA A 80 0.78 6.52 -28.38
CA ALA A 80 -0.35 6.16 -27.54
C ALA A 80 -0.63 7.25 -26.50
N PHE A 81 -1.92 7.43 -26.19
CA PHE A 81 -2.40 8.43 -25.21
C PHE A 81 -2.07 9.88 -25.61
N ALA A 82 -1.95 10.15 -26.92
CA ALA A 82 -1.59 11.49 -27.44
C ALA A 82 -2.64 12.57 -27.02
N GLU A 83 -3.87 12.17 -26.76
CA GLU A 83 -4.94 13.02 -26.24
C GLU A 83 -4.60 13.71 -24.92
N PHE A 84 -3.72 13.13 -24.12
CA PHE A 84 -3.23 13.73 -22.86
C PHE A 84 -2.05 14.69 -23.06
N GLY A 85 -1.65 14.97 -24.29
CA GLY A 85 -0.60 15.94 -24.62
C GLY A 85 0.68 15.72 -23.81
N ARG A 86 1.10 16.74 -23.04
CA ARG A 86 2.31 16.68 -22.20
C ARG A 86 2.27 15.63 -21.09
N LEU A 87 1.08 15.17 -20.68
CA LEU A 87 0.90 14.12 -19.66
C LEU A 87 0.87 12.70 -20.25
N ALA A 88 0.83 12.54 -21.58
CA ALA A 88 0.83 11.25 -22.25
C ALA A 88 1.97 10.28 -21.79
N PRO A 89 3.20 10.75 -21.45
CA PRO A 89 4.23 9.87 -20.91
C PRO A 89 3.85 9.19 -19.58
N HIS A 90 3.01 9.83 -18.75
CA HIS A 90 2.52 9.27 -17.49
C HIS A 90 1.44 8.23 -17.71
N ALA A 91 0.51 8.47 -18.64
CA ALA A 91 -0.50 7.47 -19.03
C ALA A 91 0.17 6.22 -19.62
N ARG A 92 1.18 6.40 -20.51
CA ARG A 92 1.98 5.28 -21.03
C ARG A 92 2.74 4.53 -19.95
N TYR A 93 3.25 5.24 -18.94
CA TYR A 93 3.90 4.59 -17.80
C TYR A 93 2.90 3.75 -17.00
N ALA A 94 1.73 4.32 -16.64
CA ALA A 94 0.70 3.62 -15.88
C ALA A 94 0.27 2.32 -16.58
N GLU A 95 0.06 2.36 -17.90
CA GLU A 95 -0.30 1.17 -18.68
C GLU A 95 0.82 0.10 -18.66
N ARG A 96 2.07 0.48 -18.90
CA ARG A 96 3.19 -0.48 -18.85
C ARG A 96 3.42 -1.05 -17.46
N ALA A 97 3.30 -0.20 -16.43
CA ALA A 97 3.49 -0.59 -15.05
C ALA A 97 2.35 -1.49 -14.55
N SER A 98 1.10 -1.28 -15.00
CA SER A 98 -0.01 -2.20 -14.71
C SER A 98 0.26 -3.60 -15.26
N ARG A 99 0.80 -3.73 -16.46
CA ARG A 99 1.22 -5.03 -17.02
C ARG A 99 2.40 -5.64 -16.27
N LYS A 100 3.35 -4.81 -15.82
CA LYS A 100 4.45 -5.25 -14.95
C LYS A 100 3.90 -5.75 -13.62
N LEU A 101 2.93 -5.04 -13.03
CA LEU A 101 2.27 -5.44 -11.78
C LEU A 101 1.58 -6.81 -11.93
N ALA A 102 0.78 -6.99 -12.98
CA ALA A 102 0.13 -8.26 -13.27
C ALA A 102 1.12 -9.42 -13.39
N ARG A 103 2.27 -9.23 -14.08
CA ARG A 103 3.33 -10.24 -14.13
C ARG A 103 3.97 -10.48 -12.76
N SER A 104 4.20 -9.43 -11.98
CA SER A 104 4.81 -9.55 -10.65
C SER A 104 3.89 -10.31 -9.69
N THR A 105 2.59 -10.04 -9.74
CA THR A 105 1.58 -10.80 -8.97
C THR A 105 1.57 -12.28 -9.37
N PHE A 106 1.58 -12.58 -10.65
CA PHE A 106 1.68 -13.96 -11.14
C PHE A 106 2.96 -14.65 -10.65
N TYR A 107 4.12 -13.98 -10.69
CA TYR A 107 5.37 -14.55 -10.17
C TYR A 107 5.33 -14.73 -8.66
N ALA A 108 4.71 -13.83 -7.91
CA ALA A 108 4.52 -13.98 -6.48
C ALA A 108 3.67 -15.23 -6.16
N MET A 109 2.56 -15.41 -6.89
CA MET A 109 1.70 -16.60 -6.74
C MET A 109 2.44 -17.89 -7.07
N THR A 110 3.19 -17.94 -8.15
CA THR A 110 3.95 -19.15 -8.55
C THR A 110 5.08 -19.45 -7.57
N ARG A 111 5.76 -18.42 -7.01
CA ARG A 111 6.88 -18.57 -6.08
C ARG A 111 6.43 -19.06 -4.70
N TRP A 112 5.37 -18.49 -4.15
CA TRP A 112 4.95 -18.75 -2.78
C TRP A 112 3.73 -19.65 -2.66
N GLN A 113 2.94 -19.81 -3.73
CA GLN A 113 1.74 -20.64 -3.76
C GLN A 113 0.81 -20.37 -2.55
N ALA A 114 0.32 -21.38 -1.84
CA ALA A 114 -0.51 -21.22 -0.64
C ALA A 114 0.15 -20.37 0.46
N ARG A 115 1.50 -20.29 0.51
CA ARG A 115 2.19 -19.45 1.48
C ARG A 115 2.14 -17.96 1.18
N LEU A 116 1.61 -17.54 0.03
CA LEU A 116 1.50 -16.13 -0.34
C LEU A 116 0.62 -15.35 0.63
N GLU A 117 -0.42 -15.96 1.20
CA GLU A 117 -1.30 -15.35 2.19
C GLU A 117 -0.55 -14.86 3.45
N HIS A 118 0.56 -15.53 3.80
CA HIS A 118 1.41 -15.13 4.92
C HIS A 118 2.47 -14.08 4.55
N LYS A 119 2.61 -13.74 3.26
CA LYS A 119 3.54 -12.72 2.77
C LYS A 119 2.88 -11.34 2.70
N GLN A 120 2.34 -10.89 3.83
CA GLN A 120 1.51 -9.68 3.90
C GLN A 120 2.23 -8.42 3.41
N ALA A 121 3.54 -8.28 3.67
CA ALA A 121 4.33 -7.15 3.18
C ALA A 121 4.42 -7.14 1.64
N VAL A 122 4.57 -8.29 0.99
CA VAL A 122 4.54 -8.41 -0.48
C VAL A 122 3.17 -8.07 -1.02
N LEU A 123 2.09 -8.57 -0.38
CA LEU A 123 0.71 -8.26 -0.76
C LEU A 123 0.42 -6.77 -0.61
N GLY A 124 0.86 -6.14 0.48
CA GLY A 124 0.75 -4.69 0.68
C GLY A 124 1.43 -3.90 -0.42
N ARG A 125 2.68 -4.23 -0.78
CA ARG A 125 3.40 -3.56 -1.88
C ARG A 125 2.69 -3.69 -3.23
N ILE A 126 2.09 -4.85 -3.52
CA ILE A 126 1.30 -5.04 -4.74
C ILE A 126 0.13 -4.05 -4.78
N VAL A 127 -0.56 -3.86 -3.66
CA VAL A 127 -1.67 -2.91 -3.55
C VAL A 127 -1.18 -1.46 -3.65
N ASP A 128 -0.09 -1.12 -2.97
CA ASP A 128 0.49 0.23 -3.01
C ASP A 128 0.93 0.61 -4.43
N ILE A 129 1.54 -0.30 -5.18
CA ILE A 129 1.84 -0.08 -6.59
C ILE A 129 0.54 0.20 -7.37
N GLY A 130 -0.49 -0.61 -7.16
CA GLY A 130 -1.80 -0.41 -7.79
C GLY A 130 -2.39 0.97 -7.48
N ALA A 131 -2.31 1.40 -6.22
CA ALA A 131 -2.77 2.71 -5.77
C ALA A 131 -2.01 3.87 -6.43
N GLU A 132 -0.66 3.78 -6.53
CA GLU A 132 0.14 4.79 -7.24
C GLU A 132 -0.22 4.86 -8.73
N LEU A 133 -0.43 3.73 -9.39
CA LEU A 133 -0.83 3.70 -10.81
C LEU A 133 -2.24 4.27 -11.02
N PHE A 134 -3.16 3.99 -10.10
CA PHE A 134 -4.49 4.61 -10.10
C PHE A 134 -4.40 6.12 -9.91
N ALA A 135 -3.62 6.58 -8.95
CA ALA A 135 -3.43 8.01 -8.67
C ALA A 135 -2.80 8.76 -9.85
N ILE A 136 -1.81 8.17 -10.55
CA ILE A 136 -1.24 8.71 -11.79
C ILE A 136 -2.35 8.86 -12.84
N SER A 137 -3.14 7.82 -13.05
CA SER A 137 -4.21 7.83 -14.06
C SER A 137 -5.27 8.87 -13.73
N ALA A 138 -5.70 8.95 -12.48
CA ALA A 138 -6.67 9.93 -11.99
C ALA A 138 -6.15 11.37 -12.16
N ALA A 139 -4.88 11.63 -11.82
CA ALA A 139 -4.27 12.96 -11.95
C ALA A 139 -4.19 13.41 -13.42
N VAL A 140 -3.82 12.49 -14.34
CA VAL A 140 -3.76 12.77 -15.78
C VAL A 140 -5.14 13.12 -16.33
N VAL A 141 -6.15 12.30 -16.02
CA VAL A 141 -7.53 12.52 -16.48
C VAL A 141 -8.10 13.81 -15.90
N TYR A 142 -7.93 14.03 -14.61
CA TYR A 142 -8.44 15.22 -13.93
C TYR A 142 -7.81 16.51 -14.45
N ALA A 143 -6.50 16.54 -14.68
CA ALA A 143 -5.84 17.70 -15.27
C ALA A 143 -6.36 18.01 -16.69
N GLN A 144 -6.64 16.97 -17.48
CA GLN A 144 -7.24 17.12 -18.81
C GLN A 144 -8.68 17.66 -18.72
N THR A 145 -9.47 17.21 -17.75
CA THR A 145 -10.82 17.72 -17.49
C THR A 145 -10.78 19.21 -17.13
N ILE A 146 -9.90 19.59 -16.18
CA ILE A 146 -9.72 21.01 -15.83
C ILE A 146 -9.32 21.83 -17.05
N ALA A 147 -8.40 21.34 -17.88
CA ALA A 147 -7.94 22.06 -19.06
C ALA A 147 -9.07 22.29 -20.09
N SER A 148 -10.00 21.35 -20.22
CA SER A 148 -11.15 21.47 -21.12
C SER A 148 -12.25 22.38 -20.57
N GLU A 149 -12.56 22.28 -19.28
CA GLU A 149 -13.64 23.03 -18.64
C GLU A 149 -13.22 24.45 -18.20
N GLN A 150 -11.95 24.63 -17.86
CA GLN A 150 -11.39 25.87 -17.31
C GLN A 150 -10.03 26.19 -17.97
N PRO A 151 -10.00 26.59 -19.25
CA PRO A 151 -8.75 26.78 -20.01
C PRO A 151 -7.72 27.72 -19.35
N ALA A 152 -8.18 28.72 -18.60
CA ALA A 152 -7.32 29.63 -17.87
C ALA A 152 -6.47 28.93 -16.77
N ARG A 153 -6.91 27.76 -16.30
CA ARG A 153 -6.20 26.96 -15.28
C ARG A 153 -5.39 25.81 -15.87
N ALA A 154 -5.47 25.57 -17.18
CA ALA A 154 -4.86 24.42 -17.83
C ALA A 154 -3.35 24.30 -17.55
N GLY A 155 -2.61 25.41 -17.67
CA GLY A 155 -1.16 25.40 -17.39
C GLY A 155 -0.83 24.92 -15.98
N SER A 156 -1.47 25.51 -14.98
CA SER A 156 -1.27 25.15 -13.57
C SER A 156 -1.69 23.69 -13.27
N ALA A 157 -2.83 23.24 -13.83
CA ALA A 157 -3.32 21.88 -13.66
C ALA A 157 -2.32 20.85 -14.23
N PHE A 158 -1.77 21.12 -15.40
CA PHE A 158 -0.76 20.28 -16.01
C PHE A 158 0.57 20.26 -15.24
N ASP A 159 1.02 21.40 -14.72
CA ASP A 159 2.26 21.47 -13.96
C ASP A 159 2.16 20.68 -12.64
N LEU A 160 1.05 20.82 -11.93
CA LEU A 160 0.77 20.06 -10.71
C LEU A 160 0.69 18.55 -10.98
N ALA A 161 -0.06 18.16 -12.01
CA ALA A 161 -0.20 16.75 -12.39
C ALA A 161 1.13 16.13 -12.85
N ASP A 162 1.94 16.86 -13.63
CA ASP A 162 3.23 16.38 -14.11
C ASP A 162 4.18 16.10 -12.94
N LEU A 163 4.30 17.05 -11.99
CA LEU A 163 5.16 16.86 -10.81
C LEU A 163 4.65 15.72 -9.92
N PHE A 164 3.35 15.67 -9.63
CA PHE A 164 2.74 14.58 -8.88
C PHE A 164 3.03 13.22 -9.53
N CYS A 165 2.79 13.10 -10.84
CA CYS A 165 3.00 11.85 -11.57
C CYS A 165 4.49 11.44 -11.59
N LYS A 166 5.44 12.38 -11.67
CA LYS A 166 6.87 12.08 -11.55
C LYS A 166 7.21 11.46 -10.19
N GLN A 167 6.70 12.04 -9.12
CA GLN A 167 6.90 11.53 -7.75
C GLN A 167 6.22 10.16 -7.55
N ALA A 168 4.98 10.00 -8.00
CA ALA A 168 4.24 8.74 -7.92
C ALA A 168 4.94 7.61 -8.71
N ARG A 169 5.51 7.92 -9.88
CA ARG A 169 6.30 6.96 -10.64
C ARG A 169 7.56 6.51 -9.90
N SER A 170 8.27 7.45 -9.25
CA SER A 170 9.44 7.09 -8.42
C SER A 170 9.05 6.12 -7.31
N ARG A 171 7.99 6.45 -6.54
CA ARG A 171 7.51 5.55 -5.49
C ARG A 171 7.09 4.17 -6.02
N ALA A 172 6.38 4.13 -7.15
CA ALA A 172 6.01 2.86 -7.77
C ALA A 172 7.22 2.04 -8.22
N ASP A 173 8.25 2.68 -8.78
CA ASP A 173 9.49 2.00 -9.20
C ASP A 173 10.27 1.45 -8.00
N ASP A 174 10.33 2.17 -6.88
CA ASP A 174 10.93 1.73 -5.62
C ASP A 174 10.17 0.50 -5.07
N LEU A 175 8.84 0.56 -5.00
CA LEU A 175 8.00 -0.55 -4.58
C LEU A 175 8.17 -1.80 -5.46
N PHE A 176 8.29 -1.62 -6.78
CA PHE A 176 8.60 -2.72 -7.70
C PHE A 176 9.97 -3.35 -7.44
N SER A 177 10.97 -2.56 -7.07
CA SER A 177 12.29 -3.06 -6.70
C SER A 177 12.23 -3.90 -5.44
N GLU A 178 11.45 -3.46 -4.46
CA GLU A 178 11.31 -4.11 -3.16
C GLU A 178 10.43 -5.36 -3.17
N LEU A 179 9.66 -5.64 -4.24
CA LEU A 179 8.76 -6.81 -4.27
C LEU A 179 9.47 -8.13 -4.03
N PHE A 180 10.69 -8.28 -4.56
CA PHE A 180 11.44 -9.54 -4.50
C PHE A 180 12.85 -9.39 -3.90
N SER A 181 13.26 -8.16 -3.59
CA SER A 181 14.55 -7.83 -2.98
C SER A 181 14.29 -6.94 -1.75
N ASN A 182 14.14 -7.58 -0.59
CA ASN A 182 13.77 -6.93 0.66
C ASN A 182 14.20 -7.78 1.87
N GLU A 183 14.01 -7.21 3.07
CA GLU A 183 14.35 -7.83 4.36
C GLU A 183 13.11 -8.37 5.12
N ASP A 184 12.00 -8.65 4.43
CA ASP A 184 10.73 -9.04 5.06
C ASP A 184 10.88 -10.29 5.96
N ASP A 185 11.64 -11.30 5.51
CA ASP A 185 11.83 -12.53 6.28
C ASP A 185 12.69 -12.29 7.53
N ALA A 186 13.65 -11.36 7.48
CA ALA A 186 14.45 -10.96 8.63
C ALA A 186 13.60 -10.14 9.63
N ASN A 187 12.80 -9.20 9.12
CA ASN A 187 11.86 -8.40 9.91
C ASN A 187 10.84 -9.30 10.62
N TYR A 188 10.29 -10.29 9.94
CA TYR A 188 9.34 -11.24 10.52
C TYR A 188 9.99 -12.05 11.68
N LYS A 189 11.21 -12.56 11.47
CA LYS A 189 11.94 -13.30 12.52
C LYS A 189 12.21 -12.42 13.74
N LEU A 190 12.62 -11.17 13.53
CA LEU A 190 12.86 -10.23 14.61
C LEU A 190 11.57 -9.93 15.37
N ALA A 191 10.46 -9.71 14.66
CA ALA A 191 9.15 -9.48 15.28
C ALA A 191 8.72 -10.67 16.17
N GLN A 192 8.95 -11.92 15.74
CA GLN A 192 8.69 -13.10 16.57
C GLN A 192 9.56 -13.09 17.85
N GLN A 193 10.83 -12.70 17.77
CA GLN A 193 11.69 -12.57 18.93
C GLN A 193 11.23 -11.48 19.90
N VAL A 194 10.70 -10.37 19.39
CA VAL A 194 10.08 -9.32 20.21
C VAL A 194 8.88 -9.88 20.96
N LEU A 195 7.99 -10.60 20.27
CA LEU A 195 6.81 -11.24 20.89
C LEU A 195 7.19 -12.31 21.94
N GLU A 196 8.32 -12.98 21.75
CA GLU A 196 8.89 -13.92 22.72
C GLU A 196 9.57 -13.24 23.94
N GLY A 197 9.58 -11.91 24.00
CA GLY A 197 10.18 -11.13 25.09
C GLY A 197 11.71 -11.02 25.04
N ARG A 198 12.38 -11.47 23.96
CA ARG A 198 13.84 -11.43 23.86
C ARG A 198 14.43 -10.02 23.85
N HIS A 199 13.60 -9.02 23.59
CA HIS A 199 13.99 -7.62 23.49
C HIS A 199 13.28 -6.74 24.51
N ALA A 200 12.84 -7.32 25.65
CA ALA A 200 12.12 -6.62 26.73
C ALA A 200 12.90 -5.40 27.29
N TRP A 201 14.24 -5.40 27.16
CA TRP A 201 15.06 -4.25 27.54
C TRP A 201 14.70 -2.94 26.78
N LEU A 202 14.08 -3.02 25.62
CA LEU A 202 13.57 -1.86 24.89
C LEU A 202 12.38 -1.19 25.59
N GLU A 203 11.72 -1.91 26.49
CA GLU A 203 10.57 -1.43 27.25
C GLU A 203 11.00 -0.83 28.60
N GLU A 204 12.28 -0.93 28.97
CA GLU A 204 12.80 -0.34 30.19
C GLU A 204 12.60 1.18 30.20
N GLY A 205 11.93 1.69 31.25
CA GLY A 205 11.60 3.11 31.39
C GLY A 205 10.30 3.55 30.70
N ILE A 206 9.58 2.64 30.03
CA ILE A 206 8.20 2.90 29.60
C ILE A 206 7.30 2.75 30.82
N VAL A 207 6.57 3.81 31.14
CA VAL A 207 5.60 3.79 32.24
C VAL A 207 4.38 3.01 31.79
N ASP A 208 4.05 1.91 32.47
CA ASP A 208 2.80 1.20 32.23
C ASP A 208 1.61 2.08 32.63
N PRO A 209 0.70 2.46 31.74
CA PRO A 209 -0.47 3.24 32.09
C PRO A 209 -1.36 2.57 33.16
N ALA A 210 -1.30 1.24 33.29
CA ALA A 210 -2.05 0.49 34.31
C ALA A 210 -1.46 0.71 35.70
N GLU A 211 -0.17 1.01 35.83
CA GLU A 211 0.49 1.33 37.10
C GLU A 211 0.17 2.75 37.59
N LEU A 212 -0.28 3.64 36.69
CA LEU A 212 -0.58 5.04 37.03
C LEU A 212 -1.90 5.22 37.80
N GLY A 213 -2.73 4.20 37.95
CA GLY A 213 -4.01 4.28 38.65
C GLY A 213 -4.98 5.32 38.06
N PRO A 214 -6.26 5.31 38.43
CA PRO A 214 -7.22 6.35 38.01
C PRO A 214 -6.89 7.68 38.72
N GLY A 215 -6.04 8.51 38.13
CA GLY A 215 -5.59 9.79 38.64
C GLY A 215 -4.07 9.99 38.64
N GLY A 216 -3.32 9.08 38.06
CA GLY A 216 -1.87 9.19 37.92
C GLY A 216 -1.50 10.41 37.08
N GLY A 217 -1.05 11.48 37.73
CA GLY A 217 -0.42 12.63 37.08
C GLY A 217 0.81 12.14 36.30
N GLY A 218 0.99 12.66 35.09
CA GLY A 218 2.15 12.39 34.25
C GLY A 218 3.48 12.58 35.00
N PRO A 219 4.59 12.09 34.44
CA PRO A 219 5.88 12.12 35.11
C PRO A 219 6.18 13.53 35.60
N GLN A 220 6.43 13.68 36.91
CA GLN A 220 6.92 14.93 37.48
C GLN A 220 8.24 15.26 36.81
N VAL A 221 8.24 16.31 36.00
CA VAL A 221 9.47 16.88 35.47
C VAL A 221 10.26 17.41 36.66
N ALA A 222 11.31 16.73 37.06
CA ALA A 222 12.22 17.20 38.10
C ALA A 222 12.75 18.57 37.72
N GLY A 223 12.29 19.64 38.43
CA GLY A 223 12.82 20.96 38.21
C GLY A 223 11.83 22.15 38.22
N GLN A 224 10.58 21.97 38.65
CA GLN A 224 9.77 23.15 38.97
C GLN A 224 9.89 23.49 40.44
N PRO A 225 10.32 24.73 40.82
CA PRO A 225 10.31 25.16 42.19
C PRO A 225 8.87 25.29 42.70
N GLU A 226 8.61 24.80 43.90
CA GLU A 226 7.35 25.02 44.62
C GLU A 226 7.19 26.51 44.99
N ASP A 227 6.65 27.32 44.08
CA ASP A 227 6.18 28.64 44.38
C ASP A 227 4.72 28.54 44.88
N GLY A 228 4.52 28.67 46.17
CA GLY A 228 3.19 28.95 46.67
C GLY A 228 2.78 28.42 48.05
N ALA A 229 3.64 28.53 49.06
CA ALA A 229 3.17 28.37 50.46
C ALA A 229 3.85 29.38 51.37
N ALA A 230 3.53 30.68 51.21
CA ALA A 230 3.81 31.69 52.25
C ALA A 230 3.04 32.96 51.98
N ALA A 231 1.72 32.99 52.24
CA ALA A 231 0.98 34.25 52.46
C ALA A 231 -0.40 33.97 53.06
N ALA A 232 -0.47 33.48 54.29
CA ALA A 232 -1.72 33.51 55.07
C ALA A 232 -1.44 33.42 56.56
N GLU A 233 -0.61 34.32 57.09
CA GLU A 233 -0.59 34.62 58.53
C GLU A 233 -0.02 36.01 58.74
N ALA A 234 -0.84 37.03 58.60
CA ALA A 234 -0.71 38.34 59.27
C ALA A 234 -1.90 39.24 58.93
N ASN A 235 -3.01 39.08 59.69
CA ASN A 235 -3.86 40.18 60.10
C ASN A 235 -4.90 39.64 61.05
N GLY A 236 -4.56 39.69 62.33
CA GLY A 236 -5.46 39.55 63.47
C GLY A 236 -4.85 40.39 64.56
N GLY A 237 -5.36 41.68 64.71
CA GLY A 237 -5.06 42.61 65.72
C GLY A 237 -5.93 43.84 65.58
#